data_e61f59f5ce25619e02f0c271b47ad906
#
_entry.id   e61f59f5ce25619e02f0c271b47ad906
#
_cell.length_a   1.000
_cell.length_b   1.000
_cell.length_c   1.000
_cell.angle_alpha   90.00
_cell.angle_beta   90.00
_cell.angle_gamma   90.00
#
_symmetry.space_group_name_H-M   'P 1'
#
loop_
_entity.id
_entity.type
_entity.pdbx_description
1 polymer ?
#
loop_
_entity_poly.entity_id
_entity_poly.type
_entity_poly.pdbx_seq_one_letter_code
_entity_poly.pdbx_strand_id
1 'polypeptide(L)'
;LSNPDNIKVLSNVLKTNVSACSSIGPFFLPQIARIYLDMLALYRSVSGIISAKVEAEGLIATKTPMVRGLRAIKKDILRLVDTYIRRADDLEGVNANLIPSLLDAILGDYHNNIPAARDAEVLNVMATITTRLGALLTDKIAPILDAVFEPTLNMINQDFAEYPEHRVGFFKLLRAINLHCFSALLELPPAKFKLTVDSIIWAIKHTMRDIADTGLHICLELLNNIANTDPMIAGAFFQQYLLNILQDIFYVLTDTDHKSGFKTQCLLLARIFELIETDKVVVPLWDPAQVPDPAMNNRLFIRQYTANLLRVAFPHVHPQYIDQFVSGLCALSSDLVQYKVHLRDFLITSREVAGGSDNSDLFLEDKEAEARNRLALERENAAKIPGMLKPSQIVEEDEEL
;
A
#
# COMPACT_ATOMS: atom_id res chain seq x y z
N LEU A 1 -11.11 18.44 30.89
CA LEU A 1 -9.95 18.33 29.97
C LEU A 1 -8.88 19.41 30.21
N SER A 2 -9.15 20.42 31.04
CA SER A 2 -8.14 21.44 31.40
C SER A 2 -7.09 20.96 32.39
N ASN A 3 -7.36 19.86 33.13
CA ASN A 3 -6.42 19.26 34.07
C ASN A 3 -5.66 18.09 33.42
N PRO A 4 -4.31 18.11 33.40
CA PRO A 4 -3.48 17.02 32.85
C PRO A 4 -3.74 15.65 33.50
N ASP A 5 -4.07 15.60 34.79
CA ASP A 5 -4.36 14.34 35.49
C ASP A 5 -5.63 13.69 34.94
N ASN A 6 -6.67 14.46 34.64
CA ASN A 6 -7.88 13.94 34.00
C ASN A 6 -7.61 13.40 32.59
N ILE A 7 -6.74 14.06 31.82
CA ILE A 7 -6.28 13.57 30.50
C ILE A 7 -5.61 12.23 30.64
N LYS A 8 -4.72 12.07 31.63
CA LYS A 8 -3.98 10.83 31.87
C LYS A 8 -4.93 9.70 32.30
N VAL A 9 -5.85 9.97 33.22
CA VAL A 9 -6.87 8.99 33.68
C VAL A 9 -7.70 8.52 32.48
N LEU A 10 -8.18 9.42 31.65
CA LEU A 10 -9.01 9.10 30.50
C LEU A 10 -8.26 8.28 29.45
N SER A 11 -6.99 8.63 29.15
CA SER A 11 -6.12 7.82 28.29
C SER A 11 -5.91 6.41 28.84
N ASN A 12 -5.72 6.25 30.16
CA ASN A 12 -5.58 4.93 30.78
C ASN A 12 -6.87 4.10 30.67
N VAL A 13 -8.03 4.72 30.87
CA VAL A 13 -9.34 4.04 30.69
C VAL A 13 -9.51 3.56 29.25
N LEU A 14 -9.20 4.41 28.26
CA LEU A 14 -9.27 4.02 26.85
C LEU A 14 -8.30 2.87 26.52
N LYS A 15 -7.05 2.93 26.97
CA LYS A 15 -6.06 1.87 26.78
C LYS A 15 -6.49 0.54 27.43
N THR A 16 -7.12 0.59 28.60
CA THR A 16 -7.68 -0.59 29.24
C THR A 16 -8.79 -1.20 28.38
N ASN A 17 -9.67 -0.38 27.82
CA ASN A 17 -10.69 -0.85 26.88
C ASN A 17 -10.09 -1.44 25.60
N VAL A 18 -9.01 -0.85 25.05
CA VAL A 18 -8.28 -1.41 23.90
C VAL A 18 -7.75 -2.81 24.23
N SER A 19 -7.12 -2.97 25.40
CA SER A 19 -6.59 -4.26 25.84
C SER A 19 -7.70 -5.30 26.04
N ALA A 20 -8.80 -4.91 26.69
CA ALA A 20 -9.97 -5.77 26.88
C ALA A 20 -10.56 -6.19 25.53
N CYS A 21 -10.79 -5.24 24.62
CA CYS A 21 -11.29 -5.49 23.26
C CYS A 21 -10.39 -6.45 22.48
N SER A 22 -9.08 -6.26 22.56
CA SER A 22 -8.11 -7.14 21.92
C SER A 22 -8.17 -8.58 22.45
N SER A 23 -8.47 -8.75 23.76
CA SER A 23 -8.50 -10.05 24.42
C SER A 23 -9.79 -10.81 24.16
N ILE A 24 -10.95 -10.15 24.29
CA ILE A 24 -12.25 -10.82 24.17
C ILE A 24 -12.88 -10.70 22.77
N GLY A 25 -12.30 -9.91 21.89
CA GLY A 25 -12.70 -9.81 20.48
C GLY A 25 -14.17 -9.40 20.29
N PRO A 26 -14.98 -10.19 19.52
CA PRO A 26 -16.38 -9.87 19.24
C PRO A 26 -17.26 -9.71 20.48
N PHE A 27 -16.90 -10.36 21.56
CA PHE A 27 -17.64 -10.26 22.86
C PHE A 27 -17.53 -8.87 23.49
N PHE A 28 -16.72 -7.98 22.94
CA PHE A 28 -16.64 -6.58 23.38
C PHE A 28 -17.83 -5.73 22.88
N LEU A 29 -18.69 -6.25 22.00
CA LEU A 29 -19.84 -5.53 21.42
C LEU A 29 -20.72 -4.82 22.48
N PRO A 30 -21.14 -5.44 23.58
CA PRO A 30 -21.98 -4.75 24.57
C PRO A 30 -21.32 -3.53 25.20
N GLN A 31 -20.01 -3.60 25.40
CA GLN A 31 -19.25 -2.50 25.97
C GLN A 31 -19.05 -1.36 24.95
N ILE A 32 -18.62 -1.68 23.73
CA ILE A 32 -18.40 -0.63 22.74
C ILE A 32 -19.72 0.04 22.35
N ALA A 33 -20.81 -0.70 22.19
CA ALA A 33 -22.12 -0.14 21.89
C ALA A 33 -22.57 0.89 22.93
N ARG A 34 -22.23 0.64 24.22
CA ARG A 34 -22.58 1.55 25.33
C ARG A 34 -21.77 2.86 25.32
N ILE A 35 -20.47 2.80 24.96
CA ILE A 35 -19.57 3.94 25.10
C ILE A 35 -19.29 4.66 23.76
N TYR A 36 -19.72 4.09 22.66
CA TYR A 36 -19.31 4.50 21.31
C TYR A 36 -19.63 5.96 20.99
N LEU A 37 -20.88 6.37 21.15
CA LEU A 37 -21.30 7.73 20.86
C LEU A 37 -20.67 8.75 21.82
N ASP A 38 -20.48 8.37 23.08
CA ASP A 38 -19.78 9.25 24.05
C ASP A 38 -18.30 9.41 23.67
N MET A 39 -17.66 8.36 23.20
CA MET A 39 -16.29 8.43 22.69
C MET A 39 -16.17 9.36 21.48
N LEU A 40 -17.11 9.29 20.53
CA LEU A 40 -17.13 10.17 19.36
C LEU A 40 -17.43 11.63 19.76
N ALA A 41 -18.34 11.85 20.71
CA ALA A 41 -18.58 13.18 21.27
C ALA A 41 -17.33 13.76 21.95
N LEU A 42 -16.63 12.91 22.72
CA LEU A 42 -15.34 13.26 23.32
C LEU A 42 -14.29 13.59 22.25
N TYR A 43 -14.19 12.79 21.18
CA TYR A 43 -13.28 13.03 20.05
C TYR A 43 -13.50 14.44 19.46
N ARG A 44 -14.77 14.79 19.15
CA ARG A 44 -15.12 16.11 18.63
C ARG A 44 -14.79 17.24 19.61
N SER A 45 -15.10 17.05 20.89
CA SER A 45 -14.78 18.04 21.92
C SER A 45 -13.28 18.29 22.04
N VAL A 46 -12.49 17.22 22.07
CA VAL A 46 -11.02 17.30 22.11
C VAL A 46 -10.47 17.98 20.88
N SER A 47 -11.00 17.66 19.70
CA SER A 47 -10.59 18.30 18.45
C SER A 47 -10.89 19.80 18.45
N GLY A 48 -12.08 20.20 18.92
CA GLY A 48 -12.44 21.62 19.08
C GLY A 48 -11.50 22.38 20.01
N ILE A 49 -11.10 21.76 21.15
CA ILE A 49 -10.13 22.37 22.07
C ILE A 49 -8.75 22.54 21.40
N ILE A 50 -8.31 21.55 20.65
CA ILE A 50 -7.03 21.62 19.92
C ILE A 50 -7.08 22.75 18.89
N SER A 51 -8.16 22.81 18.08
CA SER A 51 -8.33 23.86 17.06
C SER A 51 -8.34 25.27 17.67
N ALA A 52 -9.10 25.47 18.76
CA ALA A 52 -9.14 26.77 19.45
C ALA A 52 -7.77 27.18 20.02
N LYS A 53 -6.98 26.23 20.54
CA LYS A 53 -5.62 26.52 21.01
C LYS A 53 -4.67 26.86 19.87
N VAL A 54 -4.76 26.15 18.76
CA VAL A 54 -3.96 26.43 17.57
C VAL A 54 -4.30 27.80 16.98
N GLU A 55 -5.58 28.17 16.97
CA GLU A 55 -6.04 29.48 16.52
C GLU A 55 -5.50 30.62 17.42
N ALA A 56 -5.50 30.40 18.74
CA ALA A 56 -5.05 31.40 19.72
C ALA A 56 -3.51 31.52 19.81
N GLU A 57 -2.78 30.41 19.77
CA GLU A 57 -1.34 30.33 20.08
C GLU A 57 -0.47 29.99 18.84
N GLY A 58 -1.10 29.69 17.71
CA GLY A 58 -0.41 29.27 16.48
C GLY A 58 0.12 27.82 16.54
N LEU A 59 1.02 27.47 15.59
CA LEU A 59 1.57 26.11 15.45
C LEU A 59 2.29 25.59 16.70
N ILE A 60 2.84 26.47 17.54
CA ILE A 60 3.54 26.09 18.77
C ILE A 60 2.63 25.36 19.75
N ALA A 61 1.33 25.63 19.72
CA ALA A 61 0.33 24.94 20.54
C ALA A 61 0.38 23.42 20.37
N THR A 62 0.63 22.94 19.14
CA THR A 62 0.69 21.49 18.82
C THR A 62 1.83 20.77 19.53
N LYS A 63 2.86 21.51 19.98
CA LYS A 63 4.03 20.97 20.69
C LYS A 63 3.88 21.01 22.21
N THR A 64 2.83 21.63 22.73
CA THR A 64 2.60 21.74 24.19
C THR A 64 2.21 20.38 24.80
N PRO A 65 2.57 20.10 26.07
CA PRO A 65 2.21 18.86 26.73
C PRO A 65 0.69 18.64 26.78
N MET A 66 -0.09 19.70 26.93
CA MET A 66 -1.55 19.65 26.96
C MET A 66 -2.10 19.15 25.62
N VAL A 67 -1.73 19.78 24.50
CA VAL A 67 -2.22 19.38 23.17
C VAL A 67 -1.73 17.98 22.80
N ARG A 68 -0.52 17.60 23.18
CA ARG A 68 -0.03 16.21 23.01
C ARG A 68 -0.89 15.21 23.78
N GLY A 69 -1.28 15.53 25.01
CA GLY A 69 -2.17 14.69 25.81
C GLY A 69 -3.57 14.57 25.20
N LEU A 70 -4.13 15.68 24.69
CA LEU A 70 -5.42 15.69 23.98
C LEU A 70 -5.35 14.85 22.69
N ARG A 71 -4.27 14.96 21.92
CA ARG A 71 -4.06 14.11 20.73
C ARG A 71 -3.93 12.63 21.09
N ALA A 72 -3.31 12.30 22.23
CA ALA A 72 -3.25 10.93 22.70
C ALA A 72 -4.65 10.34 22.97
N ILE A 73 -5.58 11.13 23.54
CA ILE A 73 -6.98 10.71 23.71
C ILE A 73 -7.62 10.40 22.34
N LYS A 74 -7.49 11.30 21.37
CA LYS A 74 -8.01 11.05 19.99
C LYS A 74 -7.47 9.75 19.41
N LYS A 75 -6.15 9.55 19.51
CA LYS A 75 -5.50 8.32 19.04
C LYS A 75 -6.00 7.07 19.76
N ASP A 76 -6.17 7.11 21.08
CA ASP A 76 -6.65 5.98 21.87
C ASP A 76 -8.11 5.63 21.54
N ILE A 77 -8.96 6.63 21.26
CA ILE A 77 -10.34 6.43 20.74
C ILE A 77 -10.30 5.71 19.41
N LEU A 78 -9.54 6.23 18.44
CA LEU A 78 -9.41 5.64 17.10
C LEU A 78 -8.85 4.21 17.18
N ARG A 79 -7.86 3.98 18.05
CA ARG A 79 -7.27 2.66 18.29
C ARG A 79 -8.28 1.65 18.85
N LEU A 80 -9.16 2.10 19.74
CA LEU A 80 -10.23 1.23 20.27
C LEU A 80 -11.20 0.83 19.16
N VAL A 81 -11.62 1.78 18.34
CA VAL A 81 -12.49 1.53 17.19
C VAL A 81 -11.82 0.59 16.18
N ASP A 82 -10.55 0.85 15.83
CA ASP A 82 -9.75 -0.01 14.95
C ASP A 82 -9.64 -1.44 15.48
N THR A 83 -9.34 -1.58 16.77
CA THR A 83 -9.21 -2.89 17.43
C THR A 83 -10.52 -3.66 17.40
N TYR A 84 -11.65 -3.00 17.65
CA TYR A 84 -12.96 -3.64 17.61
C TYR A 84 -13.33 -4.07 16.19
N ILE A 85 -13.19 -3.19 15.19
CA ILE A 85 -13.51 -3.52 13.78
C ILE A 85 -12.68 -4.70 13.27
N ARG A 86 -11.42 -4.79 13.67
CA ARG A 86 -10.56 -5.94 13.33
C ARG A 86 -11.09 -7.26 13.89
N ARG A 87 -11.75 -7.23 15.02
CA ARG A 87 -12.23 -8.42 15.76
C ARG A 87 -13.71 -8.70 15.55
N ALA A 88 -14.47 -7.76 15.03
CA ALA A 88 -15.92 -7.91 14.83
C ALA A 88 -16.27 -9.04 13.87
N ASP A 89 -17.28 -9.81 14.20
CA ASP A 89 -17.84 -10.87 13.34
C ASP A 89 -19.01 -10.35 12.50
N ASP A 90 -19.89 -9.52 13.09
CA ASP A 90 -21.02 -8.89 12.40
C ASP A 90 -20.57 -7.61 11.66
N LEU A 91 -20.13 -7.78 10.42
CA LEU A 91 -19.64 -6.67 9.59
C LEU A 91 -20.79 -5.80 9.04
N GLU A 92 -21.97 -6.39 8.81
CA GLU A 92 -23.15 -5.63 8.39
C GLU A 92 -23.64 -4.72 9.50
N GLY A 93 -23.71 -5.22 10.73
CA GLY A 93 -24.01 -4.42 11.92
C GLY A 93 -22.99 -3.31 12.17
N VAL A 94 -21.71 -3.59 11.98
CA VAL A 94 -20.63 -2.56 12.05
C VAL A 94 -20.87 -1.49 11.00
N ASN A 95 -21.12 -1.87 9.73
CA ASN A 95 -21.35 -0.90 8.65
C ASN A 95 -22.58 -0.04 8.90
N ALA A 96 -23.67 -0.63 9.38
CA ALA A 96 -24.93 0.08 9.61
C ALA A 96 -24.89 1.02 10.85
N ASN A 97 -24.29 0.55 11.96
CA ASN A 97 -24.46 1.21 13.26
C ASN A 97 -23.23 2.02 13.68
N LEU A 98 -22.01 1.66 13.24
CA LEU A 98 -20.79 2.34 13.70
C LEU A 98 -20.20 3.27 12.64
N ILE A 99 -20.15 2.84 11.39
CA ILE A 99 -19.43 3.59 10.34
C ILE A 99 -19.97 4.97 10.08
N PRO A 100 -21.30 5.23 9.94
CA PRO A 100 -21.78 6.57 9.62
C PRO A 100 -21.38 7.62 10.65
N SER A 101 -21.56 7.32 11.93
CA SER A 101 -21.21 8.26 13.02
C SER A 101 -19.70 8.44 13.17
N LEU A 102 -18.92 7.40 12.87
CA LEU A 102 -17.46 7.51 12.84
C LEU A 102 -16.99 8.46 11.76
N LEU A 103 -17.42 8.24 10.51
CA LEU A 103 -17.02 9.07 9.37
C LEU A 103 -17.40 10.54 9.60
N ASP A 104 -18.62 10.78 10.10
CA ASP A 104 -19.08 12.14 10.47
C ASP A 104 -18.20 12.80 11.56
N ALA A 105 -17.69 12.02 12.51
CA ALA A 105 -16.84 12.55 13.57
C ALA A 105 -15.41 12.88 13.12
N ILE A 106 -14.82 12.07 12.22
CA ILE A 106 -13.37 12.12 11.96
C ILE A 106 -12.97 12.71 10.61
N LEU A 107 -13.80 12.56 9.56
CA LEU A 107 -13.42 13.02 8.22
C LEU A 107 -13.36 14.54 8.13
N GLY A 108 -14.37 15.24 8.66
CA GLY A 108 -14.40 16.71 8.70
C GLY A 108 -13.25 17.27 9.54
N ASP A 109 -12.95 16.65 10.67
CA ASP A 109 -11.81 17.02 11.51
C ASP A 109 -10.48 16.89 10.76
N TYR A 110 -10.27 15.75 10.08
CA TYR A 110 -9.05 15.52 9.32
C TYR A 110 -8.91 16.53 8.15
N HIS A 111 -9.98 16.74 7.41
CA HIS A 111 -10.00 17.65 6.24
C HIS A 111 -9.66 19.09 6.63
N ASN A 112 -10.34 19.61 7.66
CA ASN A 112 -10.30 21.02 8.02
C ASN A 112 -9.13 21.40 8.92
N ASN A 113 -8.45 20.44 9.52
CA ASN A 113 -7.37 20.72 10.46
C ASN A 113 -6.08 21.10 9.75
N ILE A 114 -5.21 21.81 10.47
CA ILE A 114 -3.84 22.10 10.00
C ILE A 114 -3.00 20.82 9.95
N PRO A 115 -1.99 20.73 9.07
CA PRO A 115 -1.13 19.54 8.95
C PRO A 115 -0.61 19.02 10.28
N ALA A 116 -0.05 19.88 11.12
CA ALA A 116 0.53 19.50 12.42
C ALA A 116 -0.48 18.94 13.44
N ALA A 117 -1.79 19.15 13.24
CA ALA A 117 -2.85 18.65 14.11
C ALA A 117 -3.63 17.48 13.52
N ARG A 118 -3.41 17.10 12.25
CA ARG A 118 -3.97 15.88 11.66
C ARG A 118 -3.35 14.64 12.29
N ASP A 119 -4.16 13.65 12.56
CA ASP A 119 -3.71 12.38 13.16
C ASP A 119 -3.67 11.27 12.10
N ALA A 120 -2.51 10.66 11.90
CA ALA A 120 -2.30 9.57 10.93
C ALA A 120 -3.15 8.33 11.25
N GLU A 121 -3.58 8.17 12.50
CA GLU A 121 -4.48 7.10 12.94
C GLU A 121 -5.81 7.10 12.17
N VAL A 122 -6.28 8.25 11.68
CA VAL A 122 -7.47 8.33 10.81
C VAL A 122 -7.27 7.50 9.55
N LEU A 123 -6.12 7.61 8.89
CA LEU A 123 -5.79 6.85 7.69
C LEU A 123 -5.71 5.34 7.97
N ASN A 124 -5.14 4.98 9.12
CA ASN A 124 -5.05 3.58 9.56
C ASN A 124 -6.42 2.96 9.81
N VAL A 125 -7.31 3.70 10.50
CA VAL A 125 -8.69 3.26 10.75
C VAL A 125 -9.45 3.11 9.43
N MET A 126 -9.32 4.06 8.50
CA MET A 126 -9.95 3.97 7.18
C MET A 126 -9.43 2.75 6.40
N ALA A 127 -8.14 2.47 6.44
CA ALA A 127 -7.57 1.28 5.80
C ALA A 127 -8.12 -0.02 6.42
N THR A 128 -8.27 -0.07 7.73
CA THR A 128 -8.86 -1.23 8.43
C THR A 128 -10.33 -1.43 8.08
N ILE A 129 -11.12 -0.36 8.09
CA ILE A 129 -12.55 -0.38 7.71
C ILE A 129 -12.67 -0.90 6.28
N THR A 130 -11.91 -0.34 5.35
CA THR A 130 -11.92 -0.76 3.94
C THR A 130 -11.56 -2.24 3.78
N THR A 131 -10.52 -2.69 4.49
CA THR A 131 -10.09 -4.10 4.44
C THR A 131 -11.15 -5.06 5.01
N ARG A 132 -11.82 -4.66 6.09
CA ARG A 132 -12.76 -5.54 6.79
C ARG A 132 -14.15 -5.55 6.16
N LEU A 133 -14.64 -4.39 5.72
CA LEU A 133 -16.00 -4.25 5.17
C LEU A 133 -16.03 -4.48 3.65
N GLY A 134 -14.92 -4.25 2.94
CA GLY A 134 -14.83 -4.51 1.50
C GLY A 134 -15.97 -3.85 0.73
N ALA A 135 -16.73 -4.64 -0.03
CA ALA A 135 -17.83 -4.18 -0.88
C ALA A 135 -18.94 -3.42 -0.11
N LEU A 136 -19.12 -3.67 1.20
CA LEU A 136 -20.10 -2.94 2.01
C LEU A 136 -19.75 -1.45 2.18
N LEU A 137 -18.52 -1.05 1.85
CA LEU A 137 -18.05 0.32 2.00
C LEU A 137 -17.97 1.08 0.66
N THR A 138 -18.30 0.46 -0.46
CA THR A 138 -18.07 1.01 -1.82
C THR A 138 -18.67 2.41 -1.97
N ASP A 139 -19.89 2.65 -1.50
CA ASP A 139 -20.61 3.92 -1.54
C ASP A 139 -19.97 5.04 -0.67
N LYS A 140 -19.11 4.66 0.27
CA LYS A 140 -18.45 5.58 1.21
C LYS A 140 -17.00 5.90 0.83
N ILE A 141 -16.42 5.20 -0.16
CA ILE A 141 -15.02 5.40 -0.56
C ILE A 141 -14.81 6.79 -1.16
N ALA A 142 -15.72 7.29 -2.00
CA ALA A 142 -15.58 8.64 -2.57
C ALA A 142 -15.57 9.73 -1.48
N PRO A 143 -16.52 9.79 -0.53
CA PRO A 143 -16.45 10.73 0.61
C PRO A 143 -15.17 10.60 1.47
N ILE A 144 -14.69 9.36 1.69
CA ILE A 144 -13.45 9.15 2.45
C ILE A 144 -12.27 9.75 1.69
N LEU A 145 -12.13 9.46 0.40
CA LEU A 145 -11.06 10.01 -0.42
C LEU A 145 -11.14 11.53 -0.52
N ASP A 146 -12.35 12.10 -0.65
CA ASP A 146 -12.53 13.57 -0.68
C ASP A 146 -12.01 14.25 0.58
N ALA A 147 -12.20 13.61 1.73
CA ALA A 147 -11.77 14.17 3.00
C ALA A 147 -10.26 14.03 3.27
N VAL A 148 -9.62 12.93 2.81
CA VAL A 148 -8.25 12.60 3.24
C VAL A 148 -7.20 12.73 2.12
N PHE A 149 -7.59 12.63 0.84
CA PHE A 149 -6.65 12.48 -0.27
C PHE A 149 -5.78 13.71 -0.48
N GLU A 150 -6.38 14.82 -0.91
CA GLU A 150 -5.64 16.06 -1.16
C GLU A 150 -4.97 16.63 0.10
N PRO A 151 -5.65 16.68 1.27
CA PRO A 151 -5.01 17.13 2.51
C PRO A 151 -3.76 16.33 2.87
N THR A 152 -3.75 15.01 2.65
CA THR A 152 -2.59 14.17 2.95
C THR A 152 -1.49 14.34 1.90
N LEU A 153 -1.83 14.35 0.62
CA LEU A 153 -0.85 14.57 -0.45
C LEU A 153 -0.12 15.90 -0.29
N ASN A 154 -0.85 16.96 0.02
CA ASN A 154 -0.25 18.28 0.27
C ASN A 154 0.72 18.28 1.45
N MET A 155 0.50 17.42 2.45
CA MET A 155 1.44 17.26 3.57
C MET A 155 2.71 16.50 3.16
N ILE A 156 2.53 15.32 2.54
CA ILE A 156 3.64 14.40 2.29
C ILE A 156 4.50 14.77 1.09
N ASN A 157 4.00 15.63 0.18
CA ASN A 157 4.75 16.12 -0.98
C ASN A 157 5.67 17.31 -0.67
N GLN A 158 5.47 18.02 0.45
CA GLN A 158 6.27 19.19 0.81
C GLN A 158 7.67 18.81 1.29
N ASP A 159 7.79 17.70 2.02
CA ASP A 159 9.06 17.21 2.55
C ASP A 159 9.06 15.68 2.62
N PHE A 160 10.11 15.05 2.08
CA PHE A 160 10.26 13.59 2.09
C PHE A 160 10.53 13.01 3.49
N ALA A 161 10.98 13.80 4.44
CA ALA A 161 11.27 13.38 5.81
C ALA A 161 10.09 13.63 6.76
N GLU A 162 9.30 14.67 6.52
CA GLU A 162 8.16 15.01 7.37
C GLU A 162 6.97 14.07 7.16
N TYR A 163 6.16 13.90 8.20
CA TYR A 163 4.92 13.11 8.21
C TYR A 163 5.04 11.63 7.79
N PRO A 164 6.03 10.86 8.26
CA PRO A 164 6.23 9.48 7.83
C PRO A 164 5.03 8.58 8.13
N GLU A 165 4.36 8.76 9.29
CA GLU A 165 3.17 7.99 9.66
C GLU A 165 1.98 8.25 8.71
N HIS A 166 1.79 9.50 8.27
CA HIS A 166 0.75 9.86 7.30
C HIS A 166 1.04 9.25 5.92
N ARG A 167 2.29 9.23 5.51
CA ARG A 167 2.72 8.63 4.25
C ARG A 167 2.42 7.13 4.24
N VAL A 168 2.86 6.42 5.27
CA VAL A 168 2.58 4.99 5.43
C VAL A 168 1.07 4.72 5.48
N GLY A 169 0.32 5.47 6.29
CA GLY A 169 -1.13 5.33 6.42
C GLY A 169 -1.87 5.59 5.13
N PHE A 170 -1.44 6.59 4.36
CA PHE A 170 -2.04 6.95 3.07
C PHE A 170 -1.92 5.82 2.04
N PHE A 171 -0.71 5.29 1.82
CA PHE A 171 -0.53 4.19 0.87
C PHE A 171 -1.16 2.89 1.34
N LYS A 172 -1.21 2.65 2.66
CA LYS A 172 -1.97 1.55 3.22
C LYS A 172 -3.46 1.65 2.92
N LEU A 173 -4.04 2.85 3.02
CA LEU A 173 -5.44 3.09 2.65
C LEU A 173 -5.66 2.89 1.14
N LEU A 174 -4.81 3.46 0.29
CA LEU A 174 -4.91 3.26 -1.16
C LEU A 174 -4.85 1.77 -1.54
N ARG A 175 -3.94 1.01 -0.91
CA ARG A 175 -3.86 -0.42 -1.13
C ARG A 175 -5.14 -1.14 -0.73
N ALA A 176 -5.68 -0.82 0.45
CA ALA A 176 -6.92 -1.42 0.92
C ALA A 176 -8.10 -1.13 -0.04
N ILE A 177 -8.22 0.09 -0.56
CA ILE A 177 -9.24 0.46 -1.53
C ILE A 177 -9.05 -0.31 -2.85
N ASN A 178 -7.82 -0.36 -3.36
CA ASN A 178 -7.50 -1.09 -4.59
C ASN A 178 -7.82 -2.60 -4.50
N LEU A 179 -7.60 -3.21 -3.33
CA LEU A 179 -7.86 -4.63 -3.12
C LEU A 179 -9.32 -4.97 -2.85
N HIS A 180 -10.02 -4.13 -2.09
CA HIS A 180 -11.31 -4.50 -1.51
C HIS A 180 -12.50 -3.69 -2.03
N CYS A 181 -12.24 -2.52 -2.65
CA CYS A 181 -13.25 -1.60 -3.17
C CYS A 181 -12.86 -1.04 -4.55
N PHE A 182 -12.27 -1.89 -5.40
CA PHE A 182 -11.70 -1.45 -6.68
C PHE A 182 -12.72 -0.76 -7.60
N SER A 183 -13.98 -1.20 -7.61
CA SER A 183 -15.06 -0.56 -8.37
C SER A 183 -15.21 0.92 -8.03
N ALA A 184 -15.06 1.28 -6.75
CA ALA A 184 -15.13 2.69 -6.31
C ALA A 184 -13.99 3.56 -6.88
N LEU A 185 -12.82 2.98 -7.17
CA LEU A 185 -11.73 3.71 -7.86
C LEU A 185 -12.10 4.02 -9.31
N LEU A 186 -12.78 3.10 -10.00
CA LEU A 186 -13.21 3.30 -11.39
C LEU A 186 -14.33 4.35 -11.53
N GLU A 187 -15.11 4.56 -10.46
CA GLU A 187 -16.17 5.57 -10.40
C GLU A 187 -15.65 6.98 -10.08
N LEU A 188 -14.38 7.11 -9.71
CA LEU A 188 -13.78 8.42 -9.44
C LEU A 188 -13.77 9.31 -10.69
N PRO A 189 -13.93 10.64 -10.52
CA PRO A 189 -13.68 11.59 -11.60
C PRO A 189 -12.30 11.37 -12.22
N PRO A 190 -12.15 11.50 -13.56
CA PRO A 190 -10.89 11.19 -14.25
C PRO A 190 -9.65 11.88 -13.67
N ALA A 191 -9.80 13.12 -13.20
CA ALA A 191 -8.70 13.87 -12.57
C ALA A 191 -8.24 13.23 -11.24
N LYS A 192 -9.19 12.73 -10.42
CA LYS A 192 -8.87 12.05 -9.15
C LYS A 192 -8.29 10.67 -9.38
N PHE A 193 -8.82 9.92 -10.36
CA PHE A 193 -8.25 8.64 -10.77
C PHE A 193 -6.80 8.81 -11.25
N LYS A 194 -6.57 9.81 -12.12
CA LYS A 194 -5.20 10.14 -12.58
C LYS A 194 -4.28 10.46 -11.40
N LEU A 195 -4.72 11.31 -10.47
CA LEU A 195 -3.93 11.67 -9.30
C LEU A 195 -3.64 10.46 -8.41
N THR A 196 -4.56 9.49 -8.33
CA THR A 196 -4.34 8.21 -7.64
C THR A 196 -3.22 7.41 -8.31
N VAL A 197 -3.26 7.25 -9.63
CA VAL A 197 -2.21 6.54 -10.39
C VAL A 197 -0.86 7.25 -10.26
N ASP A 198 -0.84 8.57 -10.42
CA ASP A 198 0.38 9.39 -10.25
C ASP A 198 0.98 9.23 -8.85
N SER A 199 0.14 9.14 -7.82
CA SER A 199 0.58 8.90 -6.43
C SER A 199 1.20 7.51 -6.25
N ILE A 200 0.66 6.48 -6.90
CA ILE A 200 1.24 5.13 -6.89
C ILE A 200 2.61 5.12 -7.57
N ILE A 201 2.73 5.76 -8.72
CA ILE A 201 3.99 5.90 -9.46
C ILE A 201 5.02 6.67 -8.60
N TRP A 202 4.58 7.74 -7.94
CA TRP A 202 5.43 8.47 -7.01
C TRP A 202 5.93 7.59 -5.86
N ALA A 203 5.06 6.73 -5.29
CA ALA A 203 5.46 5.80 -4.25
C ALA A 203 6.51 4.79 -4.73
N ILE A 204 6.38 4.26 -5.95
CA ILE A 204 7.36 3.33 -6.56
C ILE A 204 8.76 3.96 -6.58
N LYS A 205 8.85 5.26 -6.87
CA LYS A 205 10.11 6.02 -6.96
C LYS A 205 10.59 6.60 -5.62
N HIS A 206 9.95 6.23 -4.51
CA HIS A 206 10.33 6.75 -3.19
C HIS A 206 11.55 6.05 -2.63
N THR A 207 12.46 6.81 -1.99
CA THR A 207 13.71 6.27 -1.40
C THR A 207 13.48 5.45 -0.12
N MET A 208 12.34 5.66 0.59
CA MET A 208 11.98 4.83 1.74
C MET A 208 11.46 3.47 1.27
N ARG A 209 12.15 2.40 1.67
CA ARG A 209 11.85 1.01 1.28
C ARG A 209 10.38 0.64 1.45
N ASP A 210 9.80 0.90 2.63
CA ASP A 210 8.42 0.50 2.95
C ASP A 210 7.38 1.17 2.02
N ILE A 211 7.65 2.42 1.60
CA ILE A 211 6.79 3.16 0.68
C ILE A 211 6.94 2.61 -0.74
N ALA A 212 8.17 2.42 -1.20
CA ALA A 212 8.46 1.87 -2.52
C ALA A 212 7.87 0.46 -2.68
N ASP A 213 8.09 -0.42 -1.72
CA ASP A 213 7.53 -1.78 -1.71
C ASP A 213 5.99 -1.75 -1.72
N THR A 214 5.38 -0.86 -0.94
CA THR A 214 3.92 -0.69 -0.95
C THR A 214 3.43 -0.18 -2.30
N GLY A 215 4.10 0.82 -2.90
CA GLY A 215 3.79 1.34 -4.24
C GLY A 215 3.85 0.27 -5.32
N LEU A 216 4.91 -0.55 -5.32
CA LEU A 216 5.07 -1.67 -6.25
C LEU A 216 3.94 -2.71 -6.12
N HIS A 217 3.55 -3.05 -4.88
CA HIS A 217 2.43 -3.96 -4.64
C HIS A 217 1.10 -3.38 -5.12
N ILE A 218 0.81 -2.11 -4.79
CA ILE A 218 -0.41 -1.45 -5.26
C ILE A 218 -0.46 -1.45 -6.79
N CYS A 219 0.65 -1.13 -7.46
CA CYS A 219 0.72 -1.10 -8.92
C CYS A 219 0.47 -2.48 -9.55
N LEU A 220 1.07 -3.54 -9.00
CA LEU A 220 0.85 -4.92 -9.45
C LEU A 220 -0.61 -5.34 -9.28
N GLU A 221 -1.19 -5.05 -8.12
CA GLU A 221 -2.59 -5.32 -7.81
C GLU A 221 -3.52 -4.50 -8.72
N LEU A 222 -3.20 -3.23 -9.00
CA LEU A 222 -3.93 -2.35 -9.93
C LEU A 222 -3.94 -2.92 -11.34
N LEU A 223 -2.77 -3.32 -11.88
CA LEU A 223 -2.69 -3.93 -13.21
C LEU A 223 -3.53 -5.21 -13.31
N ASN A 224 -3.52 -6.04 -12.27
CA ASN A 224 -4.33 -7.26 -12.21
C ASN A 224 -5.84 -6.93 -12.20
N ASN A 225 -6.24 -5.96 -11.38
CA ASN A 225 -7.63 -5.54 -11.29
C ASN A 225 -8.12 -4.95 -12.62
N ILE A 226 -7.33 -4.04 -13.22
CA ILE A 226 -7.64 -3.46 -14.54
C ILE A 226 -7.76 -4.53 -15.62
N ALA A 227 -6.84 -5.49 -15.66
CA ALA A 227 -6.86 -6.57 -16.67
C ALA A 227 -8.12 -7.47 -16.58
N ASN A 228 -8.82 -7.44 -15.45
CA ASN A 228 -10.05 -8.19 -15.19
C ASN A 228 -11.32 -7.33 -15.28
N THR A 229 -11.22 -6.05 -15.66
CA THR A 229 -12.38 -5.17 -15.86
C THR A 229 -12.93 -5.27 -17.29
N ASP A 230 -13.91 -4.42 -17.59
CA ASP A 230 -14.42 -4.24 -18.93
C ASP A 230 -13.27 -3.90 -19.91
N PRO A 231 -13.19 -4.54 -21.10
CA PRO A 231 -12.12 -4.33 -22.07
C PRO A 231 -11.95 -2.88 -22.53
N MET A 232 -13.00 -2.06 -22.54
CA MET A 232 -12.90 -0.64 -22.90
C MET A 232 -12.18 0.15 -21.79
N ILE A 233 -12.53 -0.12 -20.53
CA ILE A 233 -11.89 0.51 -19.36
C ILE A 233 -10.42 0.08 -19.30
N ALA A 234 -10.16 -1.21 -19.43
CA ALA A 234 -8.82 -1.77 -19.44
C ALA A 234 -7.97 -1.16 -20.58
N GLY A 235 -8.55 -1.08 -21.78
CA GLY A 235 -7.91 -0.51 -22.95
C GLY A 235 -7.52 0.96 -22.74
N ALA A 236 -8.45 1.79 -22.26
CA ALA A 236 -8.18 3.19 -21.96
C ALA A 236 -7.06 3.36 -20.91
N PHE A 237 -7.07 2.55 -19.86
CA PHE A 237 -6.02 2.56 -18.85
C PHE A 237 -4.65 2.18 -19.44
N PHE A 238 -4.56 1.07 -20.16
CA PHE A 238 -3.30 0.59 -20.73
C PHE A 238 -2.73 1.60 -21.74
N GLN A 239 -3.57 2.17 -22.60
CA GLN A 239 -3.13 3.18 -23.56
C GLN A 239 -2.56 4.42 -22.87
N GLN A 240 -3.14 4.83 -21.75
CA GLN A 240 -2.73 6.04 -21.03
C GLN A 240 -1.52 5.84 -20.12
N TYR A 241 -1.40 4.69 -19.45
CA TYR A 241 -0.47 4.53 -18.31
C TYR A 241 0.60 3.47 -18.49
N LEU A 242 0.37 2.42 -19.33
CA LEU A 242 1.22 1.23 -19.33
C LEU A 242 2.68 1.53 -19.66
N LEU A 243 2.92 2.38 -20.68
CA LEU A 243 4.28 2.73 -21.09
C LEU A 243 5.02 3.56 -20.02
N ASN A 244 4.31 4.48 -19.36
CA ASN A 244 4.88 5.26 -18.28
C ASN A 244 5.23 4.37 -17.07
N ILE A 245 4.35 3.44 -16.71
CA ILE A 245 4.61 2.47 -15.64
C ILE A 245 5.84 1.62 -16.00
N LEU A 246 5.91 1.10 -17.22
CA LEU A 246 7.06 0.31 -17.68
C LEU A 246 8.37 1.11 -17.59
N GLN A 247 8.36 2.35 -18.06
CA GLN A 247 9.52 3.23 -18.01
C GLN A 247 9.97 3.50 -16.57
N ASP A 248 9.03 3.83 -15.68
CA ASP A 248 9.33 4.13 -14.28
C ASP A 248 9.85 2.90 -13.51
N ILE A 249 9.36 1.69 -13.83
CA ILE A 249 9.89 0.47 -13.24
C ILE A 249 11.33 0.21 -13.70
N PHE A 250 11.63 0.37 -14.99
CA PHE A 250 13.00 0.25 -15.46
C PHE A 250 13.90 1.32 -14.85
N TYR A 251 13.41 2.55 -14.67
CA TYR A 251 14.15 3.60 -13.99
C TYR A 251 14.55 3.16 -12.57
N VAL A 252 13.56 2.72 -11.75
CA VAL A 252 13.81 2.28 -10.37
C VAL A 252 14.70 1.04 -10.30
N LEU A 253 14.55 0.11 -11.25
CA LEU A 253 15.33 -1.12 -11.33
C LEU A 253 16.81 -0.85 -11.62
N THR A 254 17.10 0.20 -12.37
CA THR A 254 18.46 0.56 -12.79
C THR A 254 19.11 1.59 -11.87
N ASP A 255 18.35 2.22 -11.00
CA ASP A 255 18.84 3.22 -10.04
C ASP A 255 19.46 2.54 -8.81
N THR A 256 20.69 2.88 -8.51
CA THR A 256 21.45 2.32 -7.38
C THR A 256 20.94 2.79 -6.00
N ASP A 257 20.15 3.85 -5.96
CA ASP A 257 19.55 4.35 -4.70
C ASP A 257 18.30 3.56 -4.29
N HIS A 258 17.68 2.84 -5.23
CA HIS A 258 16.52 1.99 -5.01
C HIS A 258 16.91 0.51 -4.78
N LYS A 259 17.55 0.22 -3.63
CA LYS A 259 18.14 -1.10 -3.32
C LYS A 259 17.15 -2.18 -2.89
N SER A 260 15.84 -1.94 -2.94
CA SER A 260 14.84 -2.89 -2.44
C SER A 260 13.72 -3.11 -3.46
N GLY A 261 12.94 -4.17 -3.25
CA GLY A 261 11.78 -4.46 -4.08
C GLY A 261 12.10 -5.20 -5.39
N PHE A 262 13.32 -5.70 -5.58
CA PHE A 262 13.71 -6.39 -6.82
C PHE A 262 12.75 -7.51 -7.21
N LYS A 263 12.31 -8.34 -6.24
CA LYS A 263 11.33 -9.40 -6.49
C LYS A 263 10.01 -8.85 -7.02
N THR A 264 9.48 -7.80 -6.40
CA THR A 264 8.19 -7.21 -6.80
C THR A 264 8.33 -6.45 -8.12
N GLN A 265 9.48 -5.82 -8.39
CA GLN A 265 9.80 -5.22 -9.69
C GLN A 265 9.82 -6.28 -10.79
N CYS A 266 10.43 -7.46 -10.56
CA CYS A 266 10.40 -8.59 -11.50
C CYS A 266 8.96 -9.06 -11.76
N LEU A 267 8.14 -9.21 -10.70
CA LEU A 267 6.74 -9.62 -10.82
C LEU A 267 5.94 -8.62 -11.66
N LEU A 268 6.15 -7.33 -11.42
CA LEU A 268 5.45 -6.27 -12.11
C LEU A 268 5.83 -6.21 -13.61
N LEU A 269 7.13 -6.29 -13.92
CA LEU A 269 7.60 -6.37 -15.30
C LEU A 269 7.09 -7.63 -16.00
N ALA A 270 7.23 -8.80 -15.38
CA ALA A 270 6.72 -10.05 -15.93
C ALA A 270 5.22 -9.95 -16.24
N ARG A 271 4.45 -9.34 -15.34
CA ARG A 271 3.02 -9.15 -15.53
C ARG A 271 2.70 -8.22 -16.71
N ILE A 272 3.45 -7.13 -16.89
CA ILE A 272 3.27 -6.22 -18.04
C ILE A 272 3.52 -6.98 -19.35
N PHE A 273 4.62 -7.71 -19.46
CA PHE A 273 4.93 -8.47 -20.67
C PHE A 273 3.92 -9.61 -20.89
N GLU A 274 3.50 -10.31 -19.84
CA GLU A 274 2.48 -11.36 -19.92
C GLU A 274 1.14 -10.82 -20.46
N LEU A 275 0.67 -9.66 -19.98
CA LEU A 275 -0.55 -9.03 -20.47
C LEU A 275 -0.51 -8.73 -21.97
N ILE A 276 0.66 -8.38 -22.49
CA ILE A 276 0.87 -8.10 -23.92
C ILE A 276 1.00 -9.41 -24.70
N GLU A 277 1.77 -10.37 -24.23
CA GLU A 277 1.99 -11.67 -24.90
C GLU A 277 0.71 -12.54 -24.92
N THR A 278 -0.21 -12.34 -23.96
CA THR A 278 -1.51 -13.04 -23.90
C THR A 278 -2.65 -12.26 -24.53
N ASP A 279 -2.36 -11.17 -25.27
CA ASP A 279 -3.33 -10.32 -25.97
C ASP A 279 -4.42 -9.74 -25.04
N LYS A 280 -4.12 -9.53 -23.76
CA LYS A 280 -5.00 -8.82 -22.83
C LYS A 280 -5.03 -7.31 -23.10
N VAL A 281 -3.98 -6.77 -23.69
CA VAL A 281 -3.90 -5.37 -24.15
C VAL A 281 -4.33 -5.33 -25.62
N VAL A 282 -5.59 -5.04 -25.86
CA VAL A 282 -6.19 -5.07 -27.22
C VAL A 282 -6.06 -3.75 -27.97
N VAL A 283 -5.89 -2.64 -27.25
CA VAL A 283 -5.74 -1.30 -27.87
C VAL A 283 -4.29 -1.08 -28.30
N PRO A 284 -4.03 -0.36 -29.40
CA PRO A 284 -2.68 0.02 -29.78
C PRO A 284 -2.00 0.84 -28.68
N LEU A 285 -0.78 0.47 -28.30
CA LEU A 285 0.05 1.21 -27.33
C LEU A 285 0.83 2.36 -28.01
N TRP A 286 0.71 2.51 -29.30
CA TRP A 286 1.34 3.59 -30.09
C TRP A 286 0.27 4.46 -30.74
N ASP A 287 0.69 5.64 -31.19
CA ASP A 287 -0.14 6.48 -32.05
C ASP A 287 -0.03 5.99 -33.49
N PRO A 288 -1.11 5.45 -34.11
CA PRO A 288 -1.08 4.97 -35.50
C PRO A 288 -0.73 6.05 -36.52
N ALA A 289 -0.92 7.34 -36.19
CA ALA A 289 -0.53 8.43 -37.04
C ALA A 289 0.99 8.65 -37.09
N GLN A 290 1.69 8.31 -36.02
CA GLN A 290 3.14 8.43 -35.89
C GLN A 290 3.88 7.17 -36.36
N VAL A 291 3.23 6.01 -36.30
CA VAL A 291 3.78 4.72 -36.73
C VAL A 291 2.82 4.06 -37.71
N PRO A 292 2.83 4.47 -38.96
CA PRO A 292 1.89 4.00 -40.00
C PRO A 292 2.33 2.65 -40.61
N ASP A 293 2.69 1.67 -39.76
CA ASP A 293 3.08 0.31 -40.17
C ASP A 293 1.90 -0.65 -39.98
N PRO A 294 1.29 -1.21 -41.03
CA PRO A 294 0.17 -2.14 -40.90
C PRO A 294 0.55 -3.48 -40.26
N ALA A 295 1.84 -3.82 -40.15
CA ALA A 295 2.32 -5.01 -39.47
C ALA A 295 2.56 -4.78 -37.96
N MET A 296 2.48 -3.52 -37.49
CA MET A 296 2.70 -3.18 -36.09
C MET A 296 1.60 -3.78 -35.21
N ASN A 297 2.02 -4.39 -34.13
CA ASN A 297 1.16 -4.89 -33.06
C ASN A 297 1.81 -4.63 -31.69
N ASN A 298 1.05 -4.81 -30.60
CA ASN A 298 1.55 -4.50 -29.26
C ASN A 298 2.81 -5.29 -28.88
N ARG A 299 2.94 -6.56 -29.32
CA ARG A 299 4.12 -7.39 -29.04
C ARG A 299 5.37 -6.84 -29.74
N LEU A 300 5.24 -6.44 -31.00
CA LEU A 300 6.35 -5.85 -31.74
C LEU A 300 6.70 -4.46 -31.21
N PHE A 301 5.69 -3.64 -30.96
CA PHE A 301 5.87 -2.28 -30.45
C PHE A 301 6.57 -2.27 -29.08
N ILE A 302 6.12 -3.10 -28.12
CA ILE A 302 6.71 -3.11 -26.78
C ILE A 302 8.16 -3.60 -26.78
N ARG A 303 8.50 -4.54 -27.67
CA ARG A 303 9.90 -4.99 -27.86
C ARG A 303 10.78 -3.86 -28.37
N GLN A 304 10.33 -3.14 -29.39
CA GLN A 304 11.07 -2.00 -29.96
C GLN A 304 11.17 -0.86 -28.93
N TYR A 305 10.07 -0.53 -28.26
CA TYR A 305 10.03 0.50 -27.23
C TYR A 305 11.00 0.20 -26.09
N THR A 306 10.93 -1.02 -25.53
CA THR A 306 11.81 -1.45 -24.43
C THR A 306 13.27 -1.49 -24.85
N ALA A 307 13.56 -2.02 -26.05
CA ALA A 307 14.93 -2.03 -26.55
C ALA A 307 15.49 -0.61 -26.73
N ASN A 308 14.69 0.32 -27.24
CA ASN A 308 15.12 1.72 -27.39
C ASN A 308 15.33 2.40 -26.03
N LEU A 309 14.42 2.17 -25.07
CA LEU A 309 14.56 2.66 -23.70
C LEU A 309 15.88 2.20 -23.06
N LEU A 310 16.19 0.90 -23.19
CA LEU A 310 17.41 0.32 -22.62
C LEU A 310 18.69 0.75 -23.35
N ARG A 311 18.64 0.96 -24.67
CA ARG A 311 19.79 1.50 -25.41
C ARG A 311 20.14 2.92 -24.97
N VAL A 312 19.15 3.72 -24.63
CA VAL A 312 19.38 5.07 -24.07
C VAL A 312 19.93 4.99 -22.64
N ALA A 313 19.40 4.10 -21.83
CA ALA A 313 19.84 3.92 -20.43
C ALA A 313 21.24 3.28 -20.34
N PHE A 314 21.58 2.36 -21.25
CA PHE A 314 22.83 1.61 -21.27
C PHE A 314 23.61 1.76 -22.57
N PRO A 315 24.14 2.96 -22.88
CA PRO A 315 24.81 3.22 -24.13
C PRO A 315 26.09 2.39 -24.34
N HIS A 316 26.64 1.82 -23.28
CA HIS A 316 27.85 1.00 -23.32
C HIS A 316 27.57 -0.50 -23.55
N VAL A 317 26.31 -0.92 -23.47
CA VAL A 317 25.89 -2.31 -23.71
C VAL A 317 25.63 -2.49 -25.19
N HIS A 318 26.15 -3.60 -25.76
CA HIS A 318 25.99 -3.89 -27.17
C HIS A 318 24.50 -4.04 -27.56
N PRO A 319 24.02 -3.38 -28.64
CA PRO A 319 22.60 -3.39 -29.02
C PRO A 319 22.02 -4.79 -29.20
N GLN A 320 22.79 -5.72 -29.74
CA GLN A 320 22.37 -7.12 -29.94
C GLN A 320 22.08 -7.85 -28.62
N TYR A 321 22.86 -7.54 -27.58
CA TYR A 321 22.63 -8.09 -26.23
C TYR A 321 21.34 -7.54 -25.61
N ILE A 322 21.05 -6.25 -25.83
CA ILE A 322 19.78 -5.64 -25.43
C ILE A 322 18.60 -6.29 -26.14
N ASP A 323 18.70 -6.54 -27.45
CA ASP A 323 17.63 -7.19 -28.23
C ASP A 323 17.39 -8.64 -27.77
N GLN A 324 18.44 -9.39 -27.44
CA GLN A 324 18.34 -10.72 -26.85
C GLN A 324 17.68 -10.67 -25.47
N PHE A 325 18.08 -9.71 -24.65
CA PHE A 325 17.49 -9.52 -23.32
C PHE A 325 15.99 -9.22 -23.41
N VAL A 326 15.57 -8.27 -24.24
CA VAL A 326 14.16 -7.91 -24.44
C VAL A 326 13.36 -9.10 -24.97
N SER A 327 13.92 -9.88 -25.89
CA SER A 327 13.28 -11.10 -26.39
C SER A 327 13.06 -12.12 -25.26
N GLY A 328 14.01 -12.24 -24.33
CA GLY A 328 13.89 -13.07 -23.13
C GLY A 328 12.81 -12.57 -22.18
N LEU A 329 12.67 -11.26 -21.98
CA LEU A 329 11.58 -10.67 -21.16
C LEU A 329 10.19 -11.09 -21.68
N CYS A 330 9.99 -11.11 -22.98
CA CYS A 330 8.75 -11.57 -23.58
C CYS A 330 8.54 -13.08 -23.42
N ALA A 331 9.58 -13.88 -23.73
CA ALA A 331 9.47 -15.33 -23.74
C ALA A 331 9.31 -15.94 -22.33
N LEU A 332 9.89 -15.32 -21.30
CA LEU A 332 9.93 -15.83 -19.93
C LEU A 332 8.84 -15.21 -19.03
N SER A 333 7.97 -14.37 -19.55
CA SER A 333 6.99 -13.61 -18.76
C SER A 333 6.06 -14.48 -17.90
N SER A 334 5.84 -15.75 -18.28
CA SER A 334 5.06 -16.71 -17.51
C SER A 334 5.90 -17.58 -16.54
N ASP A 335 7.24 -17.57 -16.65
CA ASP A 335 8.15 -18.30 -15.75
C ASP A 335 8.92 -17.33 -14.86
N LEU A 336 8.33 -16.99 -13.71
CA LEU A 336 8.87 -15.97 -12.79
C LEU A 336 10.25 -16.32 -12.23
N VAL A 337 10.60 -17.61 -12.14
CA VAL A 337 11.92 -18.04 -11.65
C VAL A 337 12.99 -17.71 -12.67
N GLN A 338 12.78 -18.13 -13.91
CA GLN A 338 13.69 -17.83 -15.02
C GLN A 338 13.70 -16.35 -15.36
N TYR A 339 12.56 -15.68 -15.29
CA TYR A 339 12.45 -14.24 -15.49
C TYR A 339 13.34 -13.45 -14.53
N LYS A 340 13.29 -13.80 -13.24
CA LYS A 340 14.12 -13.18 -12.20
C LYS A 340 15.61 -13.36 -12.46
N VAL A 341 16.02 -14.57 -12.86
CA VAL A 341 17.41 -14.87 -13.20
C VAL A 341 17.83 -14.06 -14.43
N HIS A 342 17.03 -14.08 -15.50
CA HIS A 342 17.30 -13.37 -16.75
C HIS A 342 17.46 -11.85 -16.54
N LEU A 343 16.59 -11.25 -15.72
CA LEU A 343 16.65 -9.85 -15.38
C LEU A 343 17.90 -9.51 -14.54
N ARG A 344 18.22 -10.36 -13.56
CA ARG A 344 19.40 -10.20 -12.71
C ARG A 344 20.70 -10.27 -13.51
N ASP A 345 20.82 -11.26 -14.39
CA ASP A 345 22.01 -11.45 -15.23
C ASP A 345 22.25 -10.23 -16.14
N PHE A 346 21.18 -9.67 -16.72
CA PHE A 346 21.29 -8.46 -17.51
C PHE A 346 21.79 -7.27 -16.67
N LEU A 347 21.26 -7.07 -15.47
CA LEU A 347 21.68 -5.96 -14.60
C LEU A 347 23.13 -6.10 -14.15
N ILE A 348 23.57 -7.33 -13.81
CA ILE A 348 24.95 -7.60 -13.44
C ILE A 348 25.87 -7.27 -14.62
N THR A 349 25.59 -7.80 -15.79
CA THR A 349 26.39 -7.55 -17.01
C THR A 349 26.43 -6.07 -17.36
N SER A 350 25.30 -5.37 -17.27
CA SER A 350 25.21 -3.94 -17.58
C SER A 350 26.04 -3.09 -16.61
N ARG A 351 26.06 -3.45 -15.32
CA ARG A 351 26.87 -2.78 -14.28
C ARG A 351 28.35 -3.05 -14.49
N GLU A 352 28.74 -4.28 -14.78
CA GLU A 352 30.13 -4.67 -15.03
C GLU A 352 30.70 -3.93 -16.26
N VAL A 353 29.94 -3.84 -17.35
CA VAL A 353 30.33 -3.08 -18.56
C VAL A 353 30.47 -1.58 -18.25
N ALA A 354 29.68 -1.04 -17.32
CA ALA A 354 29.81 0.34 -16.86
C ALA A 354 30.94 0.54 -15.82
N GLY A 355 31.68 -0.52 -15.44
CA GLY A 355 32.76 -0.46 -14.45
C GLY A 355 32.32 -0.59 -12.98
N GLY A 356 31.06 -0.97 -12.75
CA GLY A 356 30.54 -1.26 -11.41
C GLY A 356 30.77 -2.72 -11.00
N SER A 357 30.99 -2.97 -9.70
CA SER A 357 31.23 -4.30 -9.16
C SER A 357 30.26 -4.71 -8.04
N ASP A 358 29.50 -3.77 -7.48
CA ASP A 358 28.55 -4.07 -6.38
C ASP A 358 27.19 -4.47 -6.93
N ASN A 359 26.87 -5.75 -6.78
CA ASN A 359 25.58 -6.36 -7.15
C ASN A 359 24.82 -6.89 -5.91
N SER A 360 25.24 -6.51 -4.69
CA SER A 360 24.71 -7.06 -3.44
C SER A 360 23.22 -6.79 -3.23
N ASP A 361 22.71 -5.66 -3.76
CA ASP A 361 21.30 -5.26 -3.74
C ASP A 361 20.38 -6.24 -4.49
N LEU A 362 20.85 -6.82 -5.59
CA LEU A 362 20.08 -7.78 -6.40
C LEU A 362 19.85 -9.13 -5.70
N PHE A 363 20.59 -9.40 -4.63
CA PHE A 363 20.49 -10.60 -3.80
C PHE A 363 19.98 -10.33 -2.38
N LEU A 364 19.70 -9.08 -2.03
CA LEU A 364 19.35 -8.69 -0.67
C LEU A 364 18.13 -9.45 -0.14
N GLU A 365 17.05 -9.51 -0.92
CA GLU A 365 15.80 -10.17 -0.53
C GLU A 365 15.98 -11.69 -0.40
N ASP A 366 16.81 -12.32 -1.24
CA ASP A 366 17.10 -13.74 -1.15
C ASP A 366 17.86 -14.06 0.15
N LYS A 367 18.87 -13.24 0.49
CA LYS A 367 19.61 -13.35 1.75
C LYS A 367 18.73 -13.11 2.99
N GLU A 368 17.83 -12.14 2.93
CA GLU A 368 16.85 -11.88 4.00
C GLU A 368 15.87 -13.04 4.17
N ALA A 369 15.43 -13.65 3.06
CA ALA A 369 14.56 -14.83 3.10
C ALA A 369 15.26 -16.04 3.70
N GLU A 370 16.51 -16.31 3.30
CA GLU A 370 17.34 -17.38 3.85
C GLU A 370 17.57 -17.17 5.37
N ALA A 371 17.89 -15.95 5.78
CA ALA A 371 18.07 -15.62 7.20
C ALA A 371 16.79 -15.83 8.02
N ARG A 372 15.63 -15.43 7.49
CA ARG A 372 14.33 -15.68 8.14
C ARG A 372 14.03 -17.17 8.26
N ASN A 373 14.27 -17.95 7.21
CA ASN A 373 14.04 -19.40 7.21
C ASN A 373 14.96 -20.09 8.22
N ARG A 374 16.23 -19.68 8.31
CA ARG A 374 17.17 -20.20 9.30
C ARG A 374 16.70 -19.92 10.73
N LEU A 375 16.30 -18.67 11.02
CA LEU A 375 15.77 -18.29 12.33
C LEU A 375 14.47 -19.03 12.66
N ALA A 376 13.60 -19.26 11.69
CA ALA A 376 12.38 -20.04 11.88
C ALA A 376 12.69 -21.49 12.25
N LEU A 377 13.65 -22.11 11.53
CA LEU A 377 14.13 -23.48 11.80
C LEU A 377 14.81 -23.58 13.17
N GLU A 378 15.62 -22.60 13.56
CA GLU A 378 16.26 -22.53 14.86
C GLU A 378 15.22 -22.42 16.00
N ARG A 379 14.19 -21.57 15.84
CA ARG A 379 13.07 -21.46 16.79
C ARG A 379 12.27 -22.76 16.86
N GLU A 380 11.98 -23.38 15.74
CA GLU A 380 11.29 -24.66 15.70
C GLU A 380 12.11 -25.76 16.40
N ASN A 381 13.41 -25.79 16.18
CA ASN A 381 14.30 -26.74 16.84
C ASN A 381 14.45 -26.46 18.35
N ALA A 382 14.51 -25.19 18.75
CA ALA A 382 14.53 -24.80 20.17
C ALA A 382 13.22 -25.12 20.90
N ALA A 383 12.10 -25.14 20.19
CA ALA A 383 10.80 -25.51 20.74
C ALA A 383 10.56 -27.02 20.84
N LYS A 384 11.45 -27.86 20.28
CA LYS A 384 11.37 -29.31 20.38
C LYS A 384 11.81 -29.77 21.77
N ILE A 385 10.92 -30.45 22.46
CA ILE A 385 11.27 -31.15 23.72
C ILE A 385 11.82 -32.52 23.33
N PRO A 386 13.07 -32.87 23.70
CA PRO A 386 13.63 -34.17 23.38
C PRO A 386 12.73 -35.32 23.83
N GLY A 387 12.34 -36.20 22.92
CA GLY A 387 11.49 -37.35 23.21
C GLY A 387 9.98 -37.12 23.17
N MET A 388 9.51 -35.90 22.84
CA MET A 388 8.10 -35.62 22.62
C MET A 388 7.76 -35.39 21.14
N LEU A 389 6.68 -36.01 20.67
CA LEU A 389 6.14 -35.76 19.34
C LEU A 389 5.47 -34.37 19.31
N LYS A 390 5.55 -33.68 18.16
CA LYS A 390 4.77 -32.46 17.94
C LYS A 390 3.27 -32.80 17.90
N PRO A 391 2.39 -31.87 18.30
CA PRO A 391 0.93 -32.06 18.17
C PRO A 391 0.50 -32.46 16.74
N SER A 392 1.19 -31.95 15.70
CA SER A 392 0.96 -32.33 14.29
C SER A 392 1.48 -33.70 13.88
N GLN A 393 2.20 -34.37 14.75
CA GLN A 393 2.76 -35.73 14.55
C GLN A 393 2.04 -36.78 15.37
N ILE A 394 1.11 -36.36 16.24
CA ILE A 394 0.23 -37.25 16.98
C ILE A 394 -0.88 -37.64 16.01
N VAL A 395 -0.79 -38.81 15.43
CA VAL A 395 -1.90 -39.43 14.70
C VAL A 395 -2.86 -39.92 15.77
N GLU A 396 -4.09 -39.39 15.78
CA GLU A 396 -5.16 -40.02 16.56
C GLU A 396 -5.38 -41.40 15.93
N GLU A 397 -4.96 -42.45 16.62
CA GLU A 397 -5.42 -43.79 16.28
C GLU A 397 -6.93 -43.79 16.58
N ASP A 398 -7.73 -43.79 15.52
CA ASP A 398 -9.17 -44.07 15.63
C ASP A 398 -9.33 -45.40 16.35
N GLU A 399 -9.78 -45.38 17.59
CA GLU A 399 -10.25 -46.55 18.30
C GLU A 399 -11.48 -47.08 17.56
N GLU A 400 -11.28 -48.03 16.67
CA GLU A 400 -12.33 -48.94 16.26
C GLU A 400 -12.71 -49.82 17.48
N LEU A 401 -13.86 -49.52 18.09
CA LEU A 401 -14.60 -50.42 18.95
C LEU A 401 -16.05 -50.51 18.48
#